data_ee1974f26beeebf9a79aa41262558336
#
_entry.id   ee1974f26beeebf9a79aa41262558336
#
_cell.length_a   1.000
_cell.length_b   1.000
_cell.length_c   1.000
_cell.angle_alpha   90.00
_cell.angle_beta   90.00
_cell.angle_gamma   90.00
#
_symmetry.space_group_name_H-M   'P 1'
#
loop_
_entity.id
_entity.type
_entity.pdbx_description
1 polymer ?
#
loop_
_entity_poly.entity_id
_entity_poly.type
_entity_poly.pdbx_seq_one_letter_code
_entity_poly.pdbx_strand_id
1 'polypeptide(L)'
;DVYVTGSNSRMLSSDILTEFRGRGDEVRVYPLTFAEFYASFEGDKHDAWQEYYTYGGMPYVSRLKDHRSKAQYLTDLFENIYLKDILERHNIQDKNVLDDLLDVISSAVGSLTNPSRIADTFASTNQVKISPETIARYLDYFADAFMISHAKRYDIKGRKYIGSPQKYYYSDIGLRNARLNFRQTEENHIMENIIYNELIVRGFTAVSYTHLRA
;
A
#
# COMPACT_ATOMS: atom_id res chain seq x y z
N ASP A 1 0.38 14.09 29.71
CA ASP A 1 0.22 13.87 28.28
C ASP A 1 -0.38 12.48 28.05
N VAL A 2 -1.29 12.36 27.09
CA VAL A 2 -1.90 11.09 26.70
C VAL A 2 -1.51 10.80 25.26
N TYR A 3 -1.00 9.59 25.01
CA TYR A 3 -0.65 9.10 23.68
C TYR A 3 -1.58 7.97 23.31
N VAL A 4 -2.22 8.07 22.15
CA VAL A 4 -3.10 7.04 21.59
C VAL A 4 -2.48 6.54 20.29
N THR A 5 -2.35 5.23 20.13
CA THR A 5 -1.82 4.61 18.92
C THR A 5 -2.90 3.78 18.24
N GLY A 6 -2.90 3.74 16.92
CA GLY A 6 -3.81 2.92 16.13
C GLY A 6 -3.18 2.52 14.80
N SER A 7 -3.52 1.34 14.33
CA SER A 7 -3.08 0.79 13.04
C SER A 7 -4.04 1.09 11.89
N ASN A 8 -5.03 1.97 12.11
CA ASN A 8 -6.06 2.26 11.12
C ASN A 8 -6.43 3.74 11.14
N SER A 9 -6.62 4.32 9.95
CA SER A 9 -6.96 5.74 9.78
C SER A 9 -8.27 6.13 10.47
N ARG A 10 -9.27 5.24 10.50
CA ARG A 10 -10.57 5.52 11.13
C ARG A 10 -10.55 5.54 12.65
N MET A 11 -9.67 4.76 13.28
CA MET A 11 -9.52 4.82 14.74
C MET A 11 -8.98 6.17 15.22
N LEU A 12 -8.25 6.88 14.35
CA LEU A 12 -7.66 8.18 14.69
C LEU A 12 -8.54 9.36 14.26
N SER A 13 -9.36 9.19 13.20
CA SER A 13 -9.99 10.34 12.54
C SER A 13 -11.42 10.65 12.98
N SER A 14 -12.25 9.66 13.30
CA SER A 14 -13.68 9.94 13.53
C SER A 14 -14.06 10.06 15.00
N ASP A 15 -13.62 9.15 15.85
CA ASP A 15 -14.10 9.09 17.22
C ASP A 15 -13.19 9.83 18.19
N ILE A 16 -11.88 9.68 18.04
CA ILE A 16 -10.90 10.28 18.95
C ILE A 16 -10.73 11.78 18.69
N LEU A 17 -10.61 12.20 17.42
CA LEU A 17 -10.48 13.63 17.09
C LEU A 17 -11.75 14.42 17.41
N THR A 18 -12.93 13.79 17.33
CA THR A 18 -14.21 14.41 17.73
C THR A 18 -14.28 14.60 19.24
N GLU A 19 -13.81 13.64 20.02
CA GLU A 19 -13.71 13.71 21.48
C GLU A 19 -12.66 14.75 21.92
N PHE A 20 -11.51 14.80 21.28
CA PHE A 20 -10.43 15.75 21.59
C PHE A 20 -10.64 17.15 20.99
N ARG A 21 -11.65 17.37 20.14
CA ARG A 21 -12.04 18.67 19.59
C ARG A 21 -10.86 19.54 19.11
N GLY A 22 -9.95 18.96 18.36
CA GLY A 22 -8.77 19.67 17.83
C GLY A 22 -7.69 19.98 18.86
N ARG A 23 -7.63 19.27 20.00
CA ARG A 23 -6.60 19.42 21.03
C ARG A 23 -5.50 18.37 20.96
N GLY A 24 -5.33 17.72 19.85
CA GLY A 24 -4.30 16.71 19.65
C GLY A 24 -3.58 16.89 18.32
N ASP A 25 -2.32 16.48 18.29
CA ASP A 25 -1.52 16.40 17.08
C ASP A 25 -1.49 14.95 16.58
N GLU A 26 -1.65 14.76 15.26
CA GLU A 26 -1.51 13.46 14.63
C GLU A 26 -0.08 13.28 14.12
N VAL A 27 0.56 12.22 14.56
CA VAL A 27 1.87 11.81 14.05
C VAL A 27 1.71 10.49 13.31
N ARG A 28 1.91 10.52 11.99
CA ARG A 28 1.90 9.32 11.16
C ARG A 28 3.28 8.70 11.11
N VAL A 29 3.38 7.44 11.52
CA VAL A 29 4.60 6.66 11.45
C VAL A 29 4.59 5.84 10.15
N TYR A 30 5.62 6.02 9.33
CA TYR A 30 5.80 5.29 8.08
C TYR A 30 6.86 4.19 8.24
N PRO A 31 6.90 3.19 7.34
CA PRO A 31 8.08 2.35 7.18
C PRO A 31 9.32 3.23 6.93
N LEU A 32 10.51 2.68 7.23
CA LEU A 32 11.76 3.41 7.00
C LEU A 32 11.89 3.85 5.53
N THR A 33 12.29 5.09 5.32
CA THR A 33 12.76 5.55 4.02
C THR A 33 14.08 4.86 3.66
N PHE A 34 14.46 4.90 2.38
CA PHE A 34 15.76 4.32 2.00
C PHE A 34 16.93 4.97 2.73
N ALA A 35 16.87 6.28 3.00
CA ALA A 35 17.91 6.98 3.72
C ALA A 35 18.03 6.51 5.18
N GLU A 36 16.91 6.33 5.87
CA GLU A 36 16.87 5.81 7.24
C GLU A 36 17.32 4.34 7.32
N PHE A 37 16.89 3.53 6.34
CA PHE A 37 17.32 2.14 6.21
C PHE A 37 18.84 2.06 6.02
N TYR A 38 19.38 2.83 5.06
CA TYR A 38 20.81 2.83 4.75
C TYR A 38 21.66 3.32 5.92
N ALA A 39 21.17 4.27 6.70
CA ALA A 39 21.90 4.77 7.89
C ALA A 39 22.20 3.66 8.94
N SER A 40 21.42 2.59 8.93
CA SER A 40 21.61 1.44 9.85
C SER A 40 22.14 0.18 9.16
N PHE A 41 22.39 0.24 7.84
CA PHE A 41 22.82 -0.91 7.05
C PHE A 41 24.34 -1.06 7.07
N GLU A 42 24.81 -2.28 7.33
CA GLU A 42 26.23 -2.65 7.28
C GLU A 42 26.58 -3.14 5.87
N GLY A 43 27.04 -2.26 5.01
CA GLY A 43 27.41 -2.58 3.63
C GLY A 43 27.45 -1.34 2.75
N ASP A 44 27.68 -1.55 1.46
CA ASP A 44 27.66 -0.44 0.54
C ASP A 44 26.21 -0.03 0.13
N LYS A 45 26.11 1.09 -0.56
CA LYS A 45 24.82 1.67 -0.94
C LYS A 45 24.09 0.81 -1.98
N HIS A 46 24.82 0.08 -2.82
CA HIS A 46 24.24 -0.79 -3.84
C HIS A 46 23.58 -2.01 -3.17
N ASP A 47 24.29 -2.63 -2.24
CA ASP A 47 23.77 -3.79 -1.49
C ASP A 47 22.57 -3.36 -0.63
N ALA A 48 22.65 -2.20 0.03
CA ALA A 48 21.54 -1.62 0.78
C ALA A 48 20.31 -1.37 -0.11
N TRP A 49 20.52 -0.91 -1.35
CA TRP A 49 19.45 -0.70 -2.30
C TRP A 49 18.78 -1.99 -2.72
N GLN A 50 19.56 -3.03 -3.04
CA GLN A 50 19.02 -4.34 -3.40
C GLN A 50 18.22 -4.95 -2.25
N GLU A 51 18.70 -4.79 -1.03
CA GLU A 51 18.03 -5.25 0.17
C GLU A 51 16.69 -4.52 0.39
N TYR A 52 16.72 -3.19 0.36
CA TYR A 52 15.54 -2.34 0.52
C TYR A 52 14.50 -2.55 -0.58
N TYR A 53 14.96 -2.64 -1.82
CA TYR A 53 14.14 -2.92 -2.99
C TYR A 53 13.41 -4.27 -2.89
N THR A 54 14.05 -5.26 -2.25
CA THR A 54 13.51 -6.61 -2.11
C THR A 54 12.61 -6.73 -0.89
N TYR A 55 13.03 -6.21 0.26
CA TYR A 55 12.36 -6.47 1.54
C TYR A 55 11.67 -5.25 2.17
N GLY A 56 11.80 -4.08 1.56
CA GLY A 56 11.15 -2.86 2.03
C GLY A 56 11.81 -2.22 3.24
N GLY A 57 11.07 -1.33 3.89
CA GLY A 57 11.52 -0.52 5.02
C GLY A 57 10.90 -0.91 6.36
N MET A 58 10.32 -2.11 6.51
CA MET A 58 9.82 -2.55 7.82
C MET A 58 10.98 -2.71 8.81
N PRO A 59 10.99 -1.98 9.96
CA PRO A 59 12.19 -1.88 10.81
C PRO A 59 12.73 -3.22 11.32
N TYR A 60 11.86 -4.20 11.56
CA TYR A 60 12.30 -5.50 12.06
C TYR A 60 13.03 -6.33 11.01
N VAL A 61 12.78 -6.11 9.72
CA VAL A 61 13.44 -6.81 8.61
C VAL A 61 14.96 -6.61 8.65
N SER A 62 15.43 -5.41 8.99
CA SER A 62 16.86 -5.11 9.08
C SER A 62 17.62 -5.92 10.14
N ARG A 63 16.90 -6.52 11.11
CA ARG A 63 17.47 -7.38 12.16
C ARG A 63 17.60 -8.85 11.73
N LEU A 64 16.94 -9.22 10.65
CA LEU A 64 16.95 -10.59 10.12
C LEU A 64 18.08 -10.74 9.09
N LYS A 65 18.78 -11.88 9.13
CA LYS A 65 20.02 -12.06 8.35
C LYS A 65 19.81 -12.75 7.02
N ASP A 66 18.84 -13.65 6.92
CA ASP A 66 18.67 -14.51 5.75
C ASP A 66 17.32 -14.27 5.07
N HIS A 67 17.29 -14.61 3.77
CA HIS A 67 16.09 -14.46 2.93
C HIS A 67 14.86 -15.14 3.52
N ARG A 68 15.00 -16.36 4.02
CA ARG A 68 13.88 -17.15 4.54
C ARG A 68 13.21 -16.47 5.73
N SER A 69 14.00 -15.99 6.68
CA SER A 69 13.50 -15.29 7.87
C SER A 69 12.82 -13.97 7.50
N LYS A 70 13.37 -13.20 6.56
CA LYS A 70 12.79 -11.95 6.08
C LYS A 70 11.48 -12.20 5.33
N ALA A 71 11.48 -13.15 4.41
CA ALA A 71 10.30 -13.52 3.64
C ALA A 71 9.16 -14.02 4.55
N GLN A 72 9.49 -14.91 5.50
CA GLN A 72 8.51 -15.42 6.45
C GLN A 72 7.91 -14.30 7.31
N TYR A 73 8.76 -13.43 7.86
CA TYR A 73 8.28 -12.30 8.67
C TYR A 73 7.33 -11.39 7.88
N LEU A 74 7.68 -11.03 6.65
CA LEU A 74 6.85 -10.15 5.82
C LEU A 74 5.53 -10.83 5.42
N THR A 75 5.55 -12.13 5.13
CA THR A 75 4.36 -12.92 4.84
C THR A 75 3.45 -12.99 6.07
N ASP A 76 4.01 -13.29 7.25
CA ASP A 76 3.25 -13.35 8.50
C ASP A 76 2.66 -11.98 8.87
N LEU A 77 3.43 -10.92 8.68
CA LEU A 77 2.96 -9.55 8.89
C LEU A 77 1.79 -9.22 7.96
N PHE A 78 1.90 -9.57 6.69
CA PHE A 78 0.85 -9.35 5.70
C PHE A 78 -0.42 -10.12 6.05
N GLU A 79 -0.30 -11.42 6.29
CA GLU A 79 -1.46 -12.31 6.50
C GLU A 79 -2.10 -12.16 7.88
N ASN A 80 -1.29 -12.18 8.94
CA ASN A 80 -1.79 -12.25 10.30
C ASN A 80 -2.11 -10.87 10.91
N ILE A 81 -1.51 -9.81 10.41
CA ILE A 81 -1.75 -8.46 10.93
C ILE A 81 -2.70 -7.70 10.00
N TYR A 82 -2.31 -7.50 8.74
CA TYR A 82 -3.13 -6.70 7.83
C TYR A 82 -4.40 -7.42 7.38
N LEU A 83 -4.26 -8.59 6.77
CA LEU A 83 -5.39 -9.28 6.15
C LEU A 83 -6.41 -9.75 7.20
N LYS A 84 -5.92 -10.31 8.30
CA LYS A 84 -6.78 -10.76 9.40
C LYS A 84 -7.54 -9.60 10.03
N ASP A 85 -6.87 -8.48 10.31
CA ASP A 85 -7.49 -7.28 10.87
C ASP A 85 -8.59 -6.72 9.95
N ILE A 86 -8.35 -6.68 8.63
CA ILE A 86 -9.33 -6.23 7.64
C ILE A 86 -10.55 -7.17 7.61
N LEU A 87 -10.32 -8.48 7.57
CA LEU A 87 -11.39 -9.48 7.53
C LEU A 87 -12.28 -9.41 8.77
N GLU A 88 -11.69 -9.36 9.96
CA GLU A 88 -12.40 -9.32 11.23
C GLU A 88 -13.15 -8.00 11.42
N ARG A 89 -12.50 -6.88 11.13
CA ARG A 89 -13.07 -5.53 11.32
C ARG A 89 -14.27 -5.26 10.42
N HIS A 90 -14.22 -5.74 9.18
CA HIS A 90 -15.26 -5.49 8.19
C HIS A 90 -16.22 -6.68 8.01
N ASN A 91 -16.07 -7.73 8.82
CA ASN A 91 -16.88 -8.95 8.76
C ASN A 91 -17.00 -9.51 7.33
N ILE A 92 -15.85 -9.58 6.62
CA ILE A 92 -15.81 -10.03 5.23
C ILE A 92 -15.94 -11.55 5.19
N GLN A 93 -16.99 -12.04 4.53
CA GLN A 93 -17.28 -13.47 4.43
C GLN A 93 -16.47 -14.15 3.31
N ASP A 94 -16.25 -13.47 2.22
CA ASP A 94 -15.56 -14.01 1.05
C ASP A 94 -14.07 -13.60 1.06
N LYS A 95 -13.28 -14.43 1.74
CA LYS A 95 -11.83 -14.24 1.81
C LYS A 95 -11.18 -14.39 0.43
N ASN A 96 -11.68 -15.29 -0.43
CA ASN A 96 -11.04 -15.58 -1.72
C ASN A 96 -11.06 -14.36 -2.63
N VAL A 97 -12.20 -13.66 -2.69
CA VAL A 97 -12.31 -12.41 -3.48
C VAL A 97 -11.35 -11.34 -2.98
N LEU A 98 -11.16 -11.23 -1.67
CA LEU A 98 -10.22 -10.27 -1.09
C LEU A 98 -8.77 -10.64 -1.42
N ASP A 99 -8.43 -11.93 -1.34
CA ASP A 99 -7.11 -12.46 -1.71
C ASP A 99 -6.80 -12.23 -3.20
N ASP A 100 -7.74 -12.55 -4.08
CA ASP A 100 -7.59 -12.32 -5.52
C ASP A 100 -7.41 -10.82 -5.84
N LEU A 101 -8.15 -9.95 -5.14
CA LEU A 101 -7.99 -8.50 -5.31
C LEU A 101 -6.60 -8.03 -4.88
N LEU A 102 -6.07 -8.58 -3.80
CA LEU A 102 -4.70 -8.28 -3.36
C LEU A 102 -3.66 -8.71 -4.39
N ASP A 103 -3.84 -9.86 -5.04
CA ASP A 103 -2.94 -10.32 -6.11
C ASP A 103 -3.00 -9.38 -7.33
N VAL A 104 -4.20 -8.96 -7.72
CA VAL A 104 -4.38 -8.01 -8.82
C VAL A 104 -3.70 -6.67 -8.51
N ILE A 105 -3.91 -6.10 -7.31
CA ILE A 105 -3.31 -4.82 -6.92
C ILE A 105 -1.80 -4.94 -6.75
N SER A 106 -1.30 -6.05 -6.20
CA SER A 106 0.14 -6.29 -6.06
C SER A 106 0.85 -6.39 -7.41
N SER A 107 0.21 -7.04 -8.38
CA SER A 107 0.74 -7.16 -9.74
C SER A 107 0.60 -5.86 -10.54
N ALA A 108 -0.41 -5.04 -10.24
CA ALA A 108 -0.70 -3.79 -10.95
C ALA A 108 -0.17 -2.54 -10.23
N VAL A 109 0.75 -2.69 -9.25
CA VAL A 109 1.31 -1.55 -8.51
C VAL A 109 1.87 -0.50 -9.48
N GLY A 110 1.56 0.79 -9.25
CA GLY A 110 1.97 1.88 -10.13
C GLY A 110 1.26 1.96 -11.48
N SER A 111 0.42 0.98 -11.82
CA SER A 111 -0.35 1.00 -13.06
C SER A 111 -1.68 1.74 -12.90
N LEU A 112 -2.13 2.40 -13.99
CA LEU A 112 -3.44 3.07 -13.99
C LEU A 112 -4.57 2.03 -14.03
N THR A 113 -5.37 1.99 -12.98
CA THR A 113 -6.55 1.12 -12.88
C THR A 113 -7.72 1.83 -12.21
N ASN A 114 -8.89 1.21 -12.24
CA ASN A 114 -10.06 1.64 -11.50
C ASN A 114 -10.92 0.40 -11.13
N PRO A 115 -11.89 0.54 -10.20
CA PRO A 115 -12.72 -0.59 -9.77
C PRO A 115 -13.42 -1.32 -10.92
N SER A 116 -13.87 -0.61 -11.96
CA SER A 116 -14.54 -1.24 -13.12
C SER A 116 -13.57 -2.13 -13.91
N ARG A 117 -12.36 -1.66 -14.20
CA ARG A 117 -11.34 -2.48 -14.88
C ARG A 117 -10.94 -3.71 -14.09
N ILE A 118 -10.84 -3.56 -12.76
CA ILE A 118 -10.57 -4.70 -11.88
C ILE A 118 -11.74 -5.69 -11.93
N ALA A 119 -12.99 -5.23 -11.89
CA ALA A 119 -14.17 -6.09 -12.03
C ALA A 119 -14.17 -6.85 -13.36
N ASP A 120 -13.80 -6.19 -14.46
CA ASP A 120 -13.66 -6.82 -15.78
C ASP A 120 -12.56 -7.90 -15.78
N THR A 121 -11.44 -7.65 -15.08
CA THR A 121 -10.37 -8.63 -14.89
C THR A 121 -10.87 -9.86 -14.13
N PHE A 122 -11.59 -9.66 -13.01
CA PHE A 122 -12.19 -10.76 -12.25
C PHE A 122 -13.15 -11.59 -13.11
N ALA A 123 -14.00 -10.94 -13.87
CA ALA A 123 -14.96 -11.63 -14.73
C ALA A 123 -14.27 -12.46 -15.85
N SER A 124 -13.17 -11.94 -16.41
CA SER A 124 -12.44 -12.58 -17.50
C SER A 124 -11.49 -13.69 -17.04
N THR A 125 -10.84 -13.52 -15.88
CA THR A 125 -9.78 -14.43 -15.41
C THR A 125 -10.31 -15.47 -14.44
N ASN A 126 -11.08 -15.06 -13.44
CA ASN A 126 -11.52 -15.92 -12.35
C ASN A 126 -12.97 -16.39 -12.51
N GLN A 127 -13.68 -15.92 -13.55
CA GLN A 127 -15.11 -16.17 -13.77
C GLN A 127 -15.99 -15.76 -12.57
N VAL A 128 -15.49 -14.89 -11.72
CA VAL A 128 -16.19 -14.34 -10.55
C VAL A 128 -16.79 -12.99 -10.91
N LYS A 129 -18.09 -12.84 -10.73
CA LYS A 129 -18.78 -11.56 -10.90
C LYS A 129 -18.75 -10.80 -9.59
N ILE A 130 -17.98 -9.72 -9.56
CA ILE A 130 -17.92 -8.79 -8.44
C ILE A 130 -18.27 -7.39 -8.93
N SER A 131 -19.03 -6.63 -8.14
CA SER A 131 -19.39 -5.28 -8.54
C SER A 131 -18.22 -4.29 -8.35
N PRO A 132 -18.09 -3.27 -9.22
CA PRO A 132 -17.11 -2.21 -9.03
C PRO A 132 -17.20 -1.52 -7.66
N GLU A 133 -18.41 -1.40 -7.11
CA GLU A 133 -18.65 -0.80 -5.79
C GLU A 133 -18.06 -1.66 -4.67
N THR A 134 -18.14 -2.97 -4.77
CA THR A 134 -17.52 -3.89 -3.79
C THR A 134 -16.00 -3.81 -3.87
N ILE A 135 -15.43 -3.77 -5.08
CA ILE A 135 -13.99 -3.59 -5.27
C ILE A 135 -13.54 -2.24 -4.70
N ALA A 136 -14.25 -1.16 -4.99
CA ALA A 136 -13.93 0.17 -4.44
C ALA A 136 -13.91 0.14 -2.91
N ARG A 137 -14.91 -0.49 -2.29
CA ARG A 137 -15.00 -0.64 -0.84
C ARG A 137 -13.83 -1.45 -0.26
N TYR A 138 -13.38 -2.51 -0.91
CA TYR A 138 -12.23 -3.30 -0.45
C TYR A 138 -10.92 -2.52 -0.61
N LEU A 139 -10.77 -1.75 -1.67
CA LEU A 139 -9.63 -0.83 -1.83
C LEU A 139 -9.59 0.24 -0.74
N ASP A 140 -10.76 0.77 -0.33
CA ASP A 140 -10.87 1.68 0.80
C ASP A 140 -10.46 0.99 2.11
N TYR A 141 -10.80 -0.28 2.34
CA TYR A 141 -10.37 -1.04 3.51
C TYR A 141 -8.85 -1.23 3.56
N PHE A 142 -8.23 -1.49 2.41
CA PHE A 142 -6.75 -1.59 2.32
C PHE A 142 -6.09 -0.24 2.60
N ALA A 143 -6.68 0.85 2.12
CA ALA A 143 -6.18 2.19 2.38
C ALA A 143 -6.37 2.60 3.86
N ASP A 144 -7.52 2.29 4.44
CA ASP A 144 -7.82 2.53 5.86
C ASP A 144 -6.85 1.76 6.79
N ALA A 145 -6.43 0.56 6.40
CA ALA A 145 -5.43 -0.24 7.12
C ALA A 145 -3.98 0.22 6.86
N PHE A 146 -3.76 1.34 6.15
CA PHE A 146 -2.45 1.83 5.75
C PHE A 146 -1.62 0.83 4.93
N MET A 147 -2.26 -0.17 4.33
CA MET A 147 -1.58 -1.16 3.48
C MET A 147 -1.22 -0.56 2.14
N ILE A 148 -2.18 0.16 1.53
CA ILE A 148 -1.98 0.85 0.26
C ILE A 148 -2.36 2.32 0.37
N SER A 149 -1.89 3.10 -0.59
CA SER A 149 -2.35 4.45 -0.86
C SER A 149 -2.59 4.62 -2.36
N HIS A 150 -3.24 5.72 -2.76
CA HIS A 150 -3.52 5.96 -4.16
C HIS A 150 -3.15 7.37 -4.59
N ALA A 151 -2.63 7.48 -5.80
CA ALA A 151 -2.42 8.74 -6.50
C ALA A 151 -3.57 8.98 -7.49
N LYS A 152 -4.32 10.06 -7.25
CA LYS A 152 -5.37 10.49 -8.17
C LYS A 152 -4.74 11.04 -9.44
N ARG A 153 -5.40 10.83 -10.57
CA ARG A 153 -4.98 11.44 -11.81
C ARG A 153 -5.16 12.96 -11.71
N TYR A 154 -4.11 13.72 -12.01
CA TYR A 154 -4.23 15.17 -12.11
C TYR A 154 -4.93 15.54 -13.42
N ASP A 155 -6.04 16.26 -13.34
CA ASP A 155 -6.75 16.83 -14.51
C ASP A 155 -6.82 18.35 -14.37
N ILE A 156 -6.11 19.05 -15.26
CA ILE A 156 -6.07 20.53 -15.31
C ILE A 156 -7.47 21.12 -15.55
N LYS A 157 -8.35 20.39 -16.22
CA LYS A 157 -9.70 20.87 -16.58
C LYS A 157 -10.78 20.56 -15.54
N GLY A 158 -10.45 19.91 -14.42
CA GLY A 158 -11.30 19.76 -13.23
C GLY A 158 -12.60 18.94 -13.42
N ARG A 159 -12.82 18.30 -14.55
CA ARG A 159 -14.14 17.72 -14.88
C ARG A 159 -14.26 16.19 -14.81
N LYS A 160 -13.17 15.45 -14.52
CA LYS A 160 -13.17 13.99 -14.61
C LYS A 160 -12.52 13.27 -13.43
N TYR A 161 -12.80 13.70 -12.20
CA TYR A 161 -12.27 13.00 -11.02
C TYR A 161 -13.07 11.73 -10.66
N ILE A 162 -14.37 11.70 -10.96
CA ILE A 162 -15.23 10.57 -10.61
C ILE A 162 -15.01 9.44 -11.62
N GLY A 163 -14.58 8.25 -11.11
CA GLY A 163 -14.35 7.06 -11.94
C GLY A 163 -13.09 7.07 -12.80
N SER A 164 -12.24 8.13 -12.68
CA SER A 164 -10.98 8.17 -13.43
C SER A 164 -10.00 7.12 -12.89
N PRO A 165 -9.15 6.52 -13.77
CA PRO A 165 -8.12 5.61 -13.33
C PRO A 165 -7.16 6.27 -12.34
N GLN A 166 -6.74 5.51 -11.31
CA GLN A 166 -5.79 5.91 -10.29
C GLN A 166 -4.62 4.94 -10.30
N LYS A 167 -3.52 5.32 -9.68
CA LYS A 167 -2.42 4.41 -9.38
C LYS A 167 -2.47 4.04 -7.89
N TYR A 168 -2.25 2.77 -7.60
CA TYR A 168 -2.17 2.26 -6.23
C TYR A 168 -0.73 1.90 -5.91
N TYR A 169 -0.30 2.21 -4.68
CA TYR A 169 1.03 1.96 -4.18
C TYR A 169 0.95 1.31 -2.81
N TYR A 170 1.79 0.33 -2.56
CA TYR A 170 1.95 -0.23 -1.24
C TYR A 170 2.71 0.73 -0.32
N SER A 171 2.30 0.80 0.93
CA SER A 171 3.01 1.60 1.95
C SER A 171 4.41 1.06 2.22
N ASP A 172 4.61 -0.24 2.00
CA ASP A 172 5.91 -0.89 2.04
C ASP A 172 6.06 -1.90 0.89
N ILE A 173 7.17 -1.79 0.15
CA ILE A 173 7.39 -2.64 -1.02
C ILE A 173 7.68 -4.10 -0.65
N GLY A 174 8.23 -4.35 0.54
CA GLY A 174 8.46 -5.70 1.04
C GLY A 174 7.16 -6.47 1.26
N LEU A 175 6.10 -5.80 1.72
CA LEU A 175 4.76 -6.40 1.84
C LEU A 175 4.20 -6.80 0.48
N ARG A 176 4.35 -5.93 -0.52
CA ARG A 176 3.96 -6.25 -1.91
C ARG A 176 4.74 -7.46 -2.44
N ASN A 177 6.04 -7.47 -2.25
CA ASN A 177 6.91 -8.55 -2.72
C ASN A 177 6.61 -9.87 -2.01
N ALA A 178 6.34 -9.84 -0.70
CA ALA A 178 5.92 -11.01 0.06
C ALA A 178 4.60 -11.60 -0.47
N ARG A 179 3.61 -10.75 -0.78
CA ARG A 179 2.36 -11.20 -1.40
C ARG A 179 2.58 -11.95 -2.72
N LEU A 180 3.55 -11.53 -3.52
CA LEU A 180 3.91 -12.16 -4.80
C LEU A 180 5.01 -13.21 -4.67
N ASN A 181 5.27 -13.70 -3.45
CA ASN A 181 6.32 -14.69 -3.16
C ASN A 181 7.70 -14.29 -3.73
N PHE A 182 8.01 -13.00 -3.75
CA PHE A 182 9.27 -12.43 -4.26
C PHE A 182 9.60 -12.82 -5.71
N ARG A 183 8.59 -13.18 -6.53
CA ARG A 183 8.77 -13.68 -7.90
C ARG A 183 8.70 -12.61 -8.98
N GLN A 184 8.04 -11.49 -8.70
CA GLN A 184 7.88 -10.41 -9.68
C GLN A 184 8.81 -9.24 -9.33
N THR A 185 9.76 -9.00 -10.23
CA THR A 185 10.75 -7.92 -10.11
C THR A 185 10.58 -6.91 -11.25
N GLU A 186 9.39 -6.34 -11.37
CA GLU A 186 9.16 -5.22 -12.30
C GLU A 186 9.80 -3.95 -11.73
N GLU A 187 11.10 -3.78 -11.99
CA GLU A 187 11.93 -2.72 -11.41
C GLU A 187 11.31 -1.33 -11.52
N ASN A 188 10.74 -1.00 -12.67
CA ASN A 188 10.15 0.31 -12.90
C ASN A 188 8.98 0.60 -11.95
N HIS A 189 8.10 -0.37 -11.73
CA HIS A 189 6.94 -0.22 -10.86
C HIS A 189 7.32 -0.21 -9.37
N ILE A 190 8.29 -1.02 -8.98
CA ILE A 190 8.82 -1.04 -7.62
C ILE A 190 9.51 0.30 -7.32
N MET A 191 10.35 0.78 -8.23
CA MET A 191 11.02 2.08 -8.08
C MET A 191 10.01 3.23 -8.00
N GLU A 192 8.98 3.21 -8.84
CA GLU A 192 7.91 4.22 -8.80
C GLU A 192 7.19 4.19 -7.44
N ASN A 193 6.92 3.00 -6.88
CA ASN A 193 6.31 2.88 -5.55
C ASN A 193 7.22 3.46 -4.45
N ILE A 194 8.51 3.15 -4.49
CA ILE A 194 9.47 3.69 -3.52
C ILE A 194 9.54 5.21 -3.61
N ILE A 195 9.64 5.77 -4.81
CA ILE A 195 9.66 7.23 -5.03
C ILE A 195 8.36 7.88 -4.54
N TYR A 196 7.20 7.25 -4.81
CA TYR A 196 5.92 7.73 -4.30
C TYR A 196 5.93 7.82 -2.77
N ASN A 197 6.35 6.77 -2.09
CA ASN A 197 6.42 6.73 -0.63
C ASN A 197 7.38 7.80 -0.07
N GLU A 198 8.55 7.98 -0.68
CA GLU A 198 9.50 9.04 -0.33
C GLU A 198 8.88 10.44 -0.45
N LEU A 199 8.11 10.70 -1.49
CA LEU A 199 7.42 11.98 -1.67
C LEU A 199 6.37 12.21 -0.57
N ILE A 200 5.59 11.18 -0.24
CA ILE A 200 4.58 11.26 0.82
C ILE A 200 5.21 11.55 2.19
N VAL A 201 6.28 10.82 2.54
CA VAL A 201 7.00 11.03 3.82
C VAL A 201 7.56 12.45 3.93
N ARG A 202 7.98 13.03 2.82
CA ARG A 202 8.45 14.42 2.75
C ARG A 202 7.35 15.48 2.71
N GLY A 203 6.08 15.06 2.82
CA GLY A 203 4.93 15.96 2.85
C GLY A 203 4.47 16.46 1.49
N PHE A 204 4.95 15.86 0.38
CA PHE A 204 4.45 16.20 -0.94
C PHE A 204 3.11 15.51 -1.23
N THR A 205 2.22 16.20 -1.95
CA THR A 205 1.03 15.58 -2.52
C THR A 205 1.38 14.99 -3.88
N ALA A 206 1.52 13.67 -3.95
CA ALA A 206 1.81 12.99 -5.19
C ALA A 206 0.53 12.74 -6.01
N VAL A 207 0.56 13.08 -7.29
CA VAL A 207 -0.51 12.87 -8.25
C VAL A 207 0.01 12.14 -9.49
N SER A 208 -0.85 11.32 -10.11
CA SER A 208 -0.51 10.70 -11.38
C SER A 208 -0.76 11.68 -12.53
N TYR A 209 0.26 11.90 -13.34
CA TYR A 209 0.17 12.73 -14.54
C TYR A 209 0.26 11.86 -15.79
N THR A 210 -0.73 11.95 -16.68
CA THR A 210 -0.61 11.36 -18.02
C THR A 210 -0.09 12.42 -18.96
N HIS A 211 1.03 12.15 -19.65
CA HIS A 211 1.54 13.00 -20.69
C HIS A 211 0.42 13.35 -21.68
N LEU A 212 0.12 14.63 -21.81
CA LEU A 212 -0.53 15.13 -22.98
C LEU A 212 0.48 14.91 -24.13
N ARG A 213 0.17 14.01 -25.07
CA ARG A 213 0.82 14.06 -26.37
C ARG A 213 0.51 15.43 -26.95
N ALA A 214 1.54 16.20 -27.17
CA ALA A 214 1.49 17.40 -27.98
C ALA A 214 1.10 17.03 -29.41
#